data_af8dfd697a23ef1eef0974e8fc7a6e2c
#
_entry.id   af8dfd697a23ef1eef0974e8fc7a6e2c
#
_cell.length_a   1.000
_cell.length_b   1.000
_cell.length_c   1.000
_cell.angle_alpha   90.00
_cell.angle_beta   90.00
_cell.angle_gamma   90.00
#
_symmetry.space_group_name_H-M   'P 1'
#
loop_
_entity.id
_entity.type
_entity.pdbx_description
1 polymer ?
#
loop_
_entity_poly.entity_id
_entity_poly.type
_entity_poly.pdbx_seq_one_letter_code
_entity_poly.pdbx_strand_id
1 'polypeptide(L)'
;FMQCETEDDAAKAAEILSDYARHAISSGEPRVMPQVSTACPTIMRLIRMRFPKLIPNIAATVTPVELAAILARREAEAETGLPPEAIGVFAIVPCSSKVTAARVSEGLSRPVLDGAFAIRDIYLRLLNPMRELEEITPMASAGILGLGWASCGGESAARLGERCVAVDGIQNVIRMLEEIEDGRLPEADFLELSACTQGCVGGCFNVENPYAAKLRIKGLLKGLPVSRNRFLFHGEARDIVR
;
A
#
# COMPACT_ATOMS: atom_id res chain seq x y z
N PHE A 1 2.35 -0.60 -14.81
CA PHE A 1 3.31 0.49 -14.53
C PHE A 1 3.13 1.60 -15.56
N MET A 2 2.60 2.75 -15.16
CA MET A 2 2.22 3.87 -16.04
C MET A 2 3.24 5.00 -16.03
N GLN A 3 3.45 5.70 -17.14
CA GLN A 3 4.36 6.84 -17.25
C GLN A 3 3.58 8.15 -17.10
N CYS A 4 3.94 9.01 -16.10
CA CYS A 4 3.57 10.43 -16.10
C CYS A 4 4.61 11.19 -16.90
N GLU A 5 4.23 11.83 -17.98
CA GLU A 5 5.17 12.59 -18.82
C GLU A 5 5.12 14.10 -18.55
N THR A 6 4.14 14.59 -17.76
CA THR A 6 3.96 16.02 -17.50
C THR A 6 3.70 16.36 -16.02
N GLU A 7 3.95 17.62 -15.62
CA GLU A 7 3.60 18.15 -14.30
C GLU A 7 2.08 18.12 -14.03
N ASP A 8 1.27 18.21 -15.08
CA ASP A 8 -0.20 18.11 -15.02
C ASP A 8 -0.67 16.72 -14.58
N ASP A 9 0.05 15.66 -14.97
CA ASP A 9 -0.28 14.28 -14.57
C ASP A 9 0.06 14.01 -13.10
N ALA A 10 1.11 14.65 -12.58
CA ALA A 10 1.46 14.56 -11.16
C ALA A 10 0.44 15.32 -10.28
N ALA A 11 -0.05 16.47 -10.76
CA ALA A 11 -1.10 17.23 -10.10
C ALA A 11 -2.43 16.44 -10.09
N LYS A 12 -2.79 15.81 -11.19
CA LYS A 12 -3.97 14.92 -11.29
C LYS A 12 -3.85 13.69 -10.38
N ALA A 13 -2.66 13.07 -10.30
CA ALA A 13 -2.42 11.94 -9.40
C ALA A 13 -2.53 12.34 -7.91
N ALA A 14 -2.01 13.50 -7.54
CA ALA A 14 -2.17 14.06 -6.19
C ALA A 14 -3.64 14.42 -5.91
N GLU A 15 -4.37 14.93 -6.90
CA GLU A 15 -5.79 15.23 -6.81
C GLU A 15 -6.62 13.94 -6.66
N ILE A 16 -6.31 12.89 -7.39
CA ILE A 16 -6.99 11.58 -7.29
C ILE A 16 -6.70 10.91 -5.93
N LEU A 17 -5.47 10.96 -5.43
CA LEU A 17 -5.16 10.47 -4.08
C LEU A 17 -5.84 11.35 -3.01
N SER A 18 -5.92 12.65 -3.23
CA SER A 18 -6.65 13.60 -2.40
C SER A 18 -8.15 13.39 -2.51
N ASP A 19 -8.69 13.09 -3.70
CA ASP A 19 -10.10 12.74 -3.93
C ASP A 19 -10.44 11.36 -3.41
N TYR A 20 -9.56 10.39 -3.54
CA TYR A 20 -9.71 9.09 -2.89
C TYR A 20 -9.71 9.22 -1.36
N ALA A 21 -8.80 10.02 -0.82
CA ALA A 21 -8.81 10.40 0.59
C ALA A 21 -10.07 11.22 0.95
N ARG A 22 -10.52 12.16 0.09
CA ARG A 22 -11.73 12.96 0.27
C ARG A 22 -13.02 12.16 0.07
N HIS A 23 -13.03 11.14 -0.80
CA HIS A 23 -14.22 10.30 -1.04
C HIS A 23 -14.42 9.28 0.09
N ALA A 24 -13.35 8.76 0.62
CA ALA A 24 -13.44 8.16 1.94
C ALA A 24 -13.99 9.17 2.98
N ILE A 25 -13.89 10.50 2.74
CA ILE A 25 -14.44 11.60 3.56
C ILE A 25 -15.92 11.88 3.24
N SER A 26 -16.39 11.70 2.03
CA SER A 26 -17.71 12.17 1.58
C SER A 26 -18.85 11.14 1.71
N SER A 27 -18.62 9.97 2.32
CA SER A 27 -19.68 9.01 2.64
C SER A 27 -20.68 9.49 3.71
N GLY A 28 -20.52 10.74 4.19
CA GLY A 28 -21.49 11.39 5.07
C GLY A 28 -21.54 10.88 6.52
N GLU A 29 -20.82 9.81 6.85
CA GLU A 29 -20.71 9.36 8.22
C GLU A 29 -19.56 10.08 8.94
N PRO A 30 -19.75 10.52 10.19
CA PRO A 30 -18.70 11.16 10.98
C PRO A 30 -17.55 10.15 11.17
N ARG A 31 -16.36 10.54 10.74
CA ARG A 31 -15.17 9.70 10.93
C ARG A 31 -14.76 9.65 12.37
N VAL A 32 -14.50 8.47 12.84
CA VAL A 32 -13.87 8.29 14.14
C VAL A 32 -12.36 8.48 13.97
N MET A 33 -11.79 9.43 14.69
CA MET A 33 -10.36 9.72 14.68
C MET A 33 -9.66 9.03 15.85
N PRO A 34 -8.40 8.63 15.68
CA PRO A 34 -7.60 8.65 14.45
C PRO A 34 -8.04 7.58 13.45
N GLN A 35 -7.80 7.81 12.15
CA GLN A 35 -7.98 6.80 11.11
C GLN A 35 -6.77 5.86 11.07
N VAL A 36 -7.01 4.56 11.02
CA VAL A 36 -5.96 3.52 10.92
C VAL A 36 -5.85 3.03 9.49
N SER A 37 -4.60 2.98 8.98
CA SER A 37 -4.28 2.46 7.64
C SER A 37 -4.74 1.02 7.42
N THR A 38 -5.26 0.72 6.23
CA THR A 38 -5.62 -0.64 5.79
C THR A 38 -4.46 -1.43 5.19
N ALA A 39 -3.26 -0.85 5.11
CA ALA A 39 -2.13 -1.43 4.39
C ALA A 39 -1.59 -2.74 4.99
N CYS A 40 -1.79 -2.99 6.30
CA CYS A 40 -1.32 -4.18 6.99
C CYS A 40 -2.47 -5.14 7.38
N PRO A 41 -2.67 -6.26 6.66
CA PRO A 41 -3.76 -7.22 6.99
C PRO A 41 -3.66 -7.83 8.39
N THR A 42 -2.43 -7.96 8.93
CA THR A 42 -2.23 -8.44 10.31
C THR A 42 -2.85 -7.49 11.32
N ILE A 43 -2.69 -6.18 11.11
CA ILE A 43 -3.25 -5.16 12.01
C ILE A 43 -4.76 -5.11 11.87
N MET A 44 -5.30 -5.22 10.66
CA MET A 44 -6.75 -5.29 10.45
C MET A 44 -7.37 -6.45 11.22
N ARG A 45 -6.76 -7.63 11.17
CA ARG A 45 -7.21 -8.80 11.95
C ARG A 45 -7.05 -8.60 13.45
N LEU A 46 -5.93 -8.02 13.89
CA LEU A 46 -5.69 -7.72 15.31
C LEU A 46 -6.78 -6.81 15.87
N ILE A 47 -7.13 -5.73 15.14
CA ILE A 47 -8.19 -4.80 15.56
C ILE A 47 -9.53 -5.55 15.66
N ARG A 48 -9.92 -6.29 14.63
CA ARG A 48 -11.20 -7.03 14.63
C ARG A 48 -11.33 -8.06 15.74
N MET A 49 -10.21 -8.71 16.11
CA MET A 49 -10.23 -9.79 17.10
C MET A 49 -10.02 -9.31 18.54
N ARG A 50 -9.13 -8.34 18.75
CA ARG A 50 -8.74 -7.92 20.10
C ARG A 50 -9.25 -6.53 20.49
N PHE A 51 -9.46 -5.64 19.50
CA PHE A 51 -9.86 -4.25 19.72
C PHE A 51 -11.12 -3.89 18.92
N PRO A 52 -12.25 -4.63 19.09
CA PRO A 52 -13.43 -4.45 18.25
C PRO A 52 -14.05 -3.04 18.35
N LYS A 53 -13.82 -2.31 19.45
CA LYS A 53 -14.23 -0.92 19.60
C LYS A 53 -13.55 0.02 18.62
N LEU A 54 -12.37 -0.36 18.10
CA LEU A 54 -11.59 0.43 17.16
C LEU A 54 -11.89 0.10 15.67
N ILE A 55 -12.85 -0.79 15.40
CA ILE A 55 -13.29 -1.07 14.02
C ILE A 55 -13.72 0.22 13.29
N PRO A 56 -14.47 1.16 13.91
CA PRO A 56 -14.82 2.43 13.26
C PRO A 56 -13.62 3.34 12.94
N ASN A 57 -12.46 3.11 13.56
CA ASN A 57 -11.23 3.83 13.26
C ASN A 57 -10.51 3.30 12.00
N ILE A 58 -10.85 2.12 11.51
CA ILE A 58 -10.26 1.60 10.28
C ILE A 58 -10.69 2.50 9.12
N ALA A 59 -9.72 2.97 8.32
CA ALA A 59 -10.01 3.81 7.18
C ALA A 59 -10.95 3.07 6.20
N ALA A 60 -12.04 3.73 5.80
CA ALA A 60 -13.01 3.17 4.86
C ALA A 60 -12.47 3.20 3.42
N THR A 61 -11.35 2.53 3.20
CA THR A 61 -10.64 2.47 1.92
C THR A 61 -10.27 1.03 1.60
N VAL A 62 -10.22 0.67 0.31
CA VAL A 62 -9.62 -0.59 -0.13
C VAL A 62 -8.14 -0.60 0.24
N THR A 63 -7.57 -1.78 0.41
CA THR A 63 -6.13 -1.87 0.70
C THR A 63 -5.29 -1.42 -0.50
N PRO A 64 -4.09 -0.85 -0.29
CA PRO A 64 -3.24 -0.42 -1.41
C PRO A 64 -2.94 -1.51 -2.44
N VAL A 65 -2.82 -2.76 -2.01
CA VAL A 65 -2.57 -3.89 -2.90
C VAL A 65 -3.81 -4.25 -3.73
N GLU A 66 -5.01 -4.15 -3.16
CA GLU A 66 -6.27 -4.36 -3.89
C GLU A 66 -6.47 -3.26 -4.93
N LEU A 67 -6.22 -2.00 -4.56
CA LEU A 67 -6.28 -0.88 -5.50
C LEU A 67 -5.30 -1.08 -6.66
N ALA A 68 -4.04 -1.42 -6.37
CA ALA A 68 -3.05 -1.67 -7.39
C ALA A 68 -3.46 -2.83 -8.33
N ALA A 69 -4.11 -3.87 -7.79
CA ALA A 69 -4.60 -4.99 -8.59
C ALA A 69 -5.75 -4.59 -9.54
N ILE A 70 -6.69 -3.77 -9.05
CA ILE A 70 -7.79 -3.24 -9.88
C ILE A 70 -7.21 -2.42 -11.03
N LEU A 71 -6.23 -1.56 -10.75
CA LEU A 71 -5.59 -0.72 -11.75
C LEU A 71 -4.83 -1.54 -12.79
N ALA A 72 -3.99 -2.48 -12.33
CA ALA A 72 -3.22 -3.34 -13.22
C ALA A 72 -4.12 -4.16 -14.16
N ARG A 73 -5.27 -4.64 -13.68
CA ARG A 73 -6.24 -5.35 -14.52
C ARG A 73 -6.82 -4.44 -15.59
N ARG A 74 -7.24 -3.22 -15.23
CA ARG A 74 -7.79 -2.25 -16.19
C ARG A 74 -6.76 -1.82 -17.25
N GLU A 75 -5.51 -1.64 -16.84
CA GLU A 75 -4.41 -1.33 -17.77
C GLU A 75 -4.21 -2.48 -18.76
N ALA A 76 -4.15 -3.71 -18.28
CA ALA A 76 -4.03 -4.89 -19.13
C ALA A 76 -5.24 -5.08 -20.08
N GLU A 77 -6.47 -4.79 -19.62
CA GLU A 77 -7.67 -4.78 -20.47
C GLU A 77 -7.53 -3.76 -21.63
N ALA A 78 -7.07 -2.55 -21.30
CA ALA A 78 -6.88 -1.49 -22.29
C ALA A 78 -5.76 -1.81 -23.30
N GLU A 79 -4.68 -2.44 -22.85
CA GLU A 79 -3.54 -2.80 -23.69
C GLU A 79 -3.80 -4.02 -24.59
N THR A 80 -4.51 -5.03 -24.05
CA THR A 80 -4.66 -6.33 -24.74
C THR A 80 -6.00 -6.49 -25.44
N GLY A 81 -7.02 -5.72 -25.06
CA GLY A 81 -8.40 -5.91 -25.52
C GLY A 81 -9.06 -7.19 -24.97
N LEU A 82 -8.42 -7.88 -24.04
CA LEU A 82 -8.97 -9.08 -23.41
C LEU A 82 -10.03 -8.72 -22.36
N PRO A 83 -11.06 -9.56 -22.16
CA PRO A 83 -12.02 -9.35 -21.09
C PRO A 83 -11.38 -9.58 -19.70
N PRO A 84 -11.88 -8.93 -18.63
CA PRO A 84 -11.31 -9.01 -17.27
C PRO A 84 -11.10 -10.42 -16.76
N GLU A 85 -11.96 -11.35 -17.14
CA GLU A 85 -11.93 -12.76 -16.71
C GLU A 85 -10.77 -13.56 -17.35
N ALA A 86 -10.24 -13.06 -18.45
CA ALA A 86 -9.09 -13.66 -19.15
C ALA A 86 -7.74 -13.10 -18.65
N ILE A 87 -7.77 -12.11 -17.73
CA ILE A 87 -6.57 -11.44 -17.21
C ILE A 87 -6.32 -11.88 -15.78
N GLY A 88 -5.17 -12.54 -15.54
CA GLY A 88 -4.73 -12.90 -14.20
C GLY A 88 -3.86 -11.82 -13.57
N VAL A 89 -4.19 -11.37 -12.34
CA VAL A 89 -3.40 -10.39 -11.59
C VAL A 89 -2.82 -11.03 -10.33
N PHE A 90 -1.51 -11.00 -10.20
CA PHE A 90 -0.78 -11.61 -9.10
C PHE A 90 0.07 -10.59 -8.35
N ALA A 91 0.09 -10.68 -7.03
CA ALA A 91 0.93 -9.82 -6.20
C ALA A 91 2.22 -10.54 -5.75
N ILE A 92 3.34 -9.83 -5.75
CA ILE A 92 4.58 -10.27 -5.09
C ILE A 92 4.61 -9.60 -3.72
N VAL A 93 4.56 -10.40 -2.65
CA VAL A 93 4.28 -9.90 -1.29
C VAL A 93 5.37 -10.26 -0.27
N PRO A 94 5.59 -9.39 0.73
CA PRO A 94 6.66 -9.55 1.73
C PRO A 94 6.27 -10.45 2.90
N CYS A 95 5.02 -10.91 3.02
CA CYS A 95 4.57 -11.66 4.19
C CYS A 95 3.37 -12.59 3.90
N SER A 96 3.20 -13.59 4.77
CA SER A 96 2.11 -14.57 4.69
C SER A 96 0.72 -13.94 4.86
N SER A 97 0.61 -12.88 5.66
CA SER A 97 -0.67 -12.19 5.87
C SER A 97 -1.23 -11.60 4.58
N LYS A 98 -0.36 -11.02 3.72
CA LYS A 98 -0.76 -10.54 2.40
C LYS A 98 -1.10 -11.68 1.42
N VAL A 99 -0.47 -12.85 1.54
CA VAL A 99 -0.89 -14.04 0.78
C VAL A 99 -2.31 -14.47 1.15
N THR A 100 -2.61 -14.46 2.45
CA THR A 100 -3.98 -14.78 2.92
C THR A 100 -4.99 -13.72 2.46
N ALA A 101 -4.64 -12.43 2.56
CA ALA A 101 -5.50 -11.32 2.14
C ALA A 101 -5.79 -11.35 0.63
N ALA A 102 -4.87 -11.83 -0.20
CA ALA A 102 -5.12 -12.02 -1.63
C ALA A 102 -6.25 -13.03 -1.92
N ARG A 103 -6.52 -13.97 -1.00
CA ARG A 103 -7.59 -14.96 -1.13
C ARG A 103 -8.90 -14.54 -0.49
N VAL A 104 -8.81 -13.67 0.51
CA VAL A 104 -9.96 -13.18 1.28
C VAL A 104 -9.82 -11.68 1.35
N SER A 105 -10.57 -10.97 0.51
CA SER A 105 -10.55 -9.51 0.49
C SER A 105 -10.93 -8.93 1.86
N GLU A 106 -10.21 -7.92 2.30
CA GLU A 106 -10.47 -7.24 3.58
C GLU A 106 -11.42 -6.05 3.42
N GLY A 107 -11.56 -5.51 2.22
CA GLY A 107 -12.36 -4.31 1.94
C GLY A 107 -13.38 -4.45 0.82
N LEU A 108 -13.35 -5.55 0.06
CA LEU A 108 -14.22 -5.77 -1.10
C LEU A 108 -15.07 -7.03 -0.93
N SER A 109 -16.21 -7.10 -1.61
CA SER A 109 -17.12 -8.26 -1.58
C SER A 109 -16.52 -9.54 -2.17
N ARG A 110 -15.49 -9.40 -3.02
CA ARG A 110 -14.75 -10.52 -3.65
C ARG A 110 -13.28 -10.17 -3.80
N PRO A 111 -12.37 -11.17 -3.78
CA PRO A 111 -10.97 -10.95 -4.08
C PRO A 111 -10.77 -10.39 -5.50
N VAL A 112 -9.82 -9.47 -5.64
CA VAL A 112 -9.42 -8.87 -6.91
C VAL A 112 -8.09 -9.41 -7.43
N LEU A 113 -7.35 -10.11 -6.57
CA LEU A 113 -6.12 -10.82 -6.91
C LEU A 113 -6.44 -12.29 -7.22
N ASP A 114 -5.82 -12.84 -8.25
CA ASP A 114 -5.89 -14.26 -8.61
C ASP A 114 -4.89 -15.08 -7.79
N GLY A 115 -3.89 -14.42 -7.19
CA GLY A 115 -2.95 -15.05 -6.29
C GLY A 115 -1.85 -14.14 -5.79
N ALA A 116 -0.97 -14.70 -4.95
CA ALA A 116 0.20 -13.98 -4.44
C ALA A 116 1.40 -14.90 -4.29
N PHE A 117 2.58 -14.37 -4.60
CA PHE A 117 3.88 -15.04 -4.48
C PHE A 117 4.73 -14.38 -3.40
N ALA A 118 5.51 -15.16 -2.67
CA ALA A 118 6.48 -14.62 -1.73
C ALA A 118 7.67 -13.98 -2.48
N ILE A 119 8.13 -12.80 -2.03
CA ILE A 119 9.30 -12.12 -2.59
C ILE A 119 10.49 -13.06 -2.69
N ARG A 120 10.79 -13.83 -1.63
CA ARG A 120 11.94 -14.75 -1.60
C ARG A 120 11.88 -15.83 -2.69
N ASP A 121 10.68 -16.33 -3.03
CA ASP A 121 10.53 -17.40 -4.00
C ASP A 121 10.77 -16.89 -5.43
N ILE A 122 10.32 -15.67 -5.71
CA ILE A 122 10.55 -14.99 -6.99
C ILE A 122 12.01 -14.55 -7.10
N TYR A 123 12.55 -13.92 -6.04
CA TYR A 123 13.93 -13.42 -6.03
C TYR A 123 14.95 -14.52 -6.32
N LEU A 124 14.80 -15.69 -5.70
CA LEU A 124 15.71 -16.82 -5.93
C LEU A 124 15.70 -17.30 -7.40
N ARG A 125 14.53 -17.23 -8.06
CA ARG A 125 14.40 -17.58 -9.48
C ARG A 125 14.98 -16.53 -10.42
N LEU A 126 15.02 -15.27 -10.01
CA LEU A 126 15.53 -14.16 -10.80
C LEU A 126 17.05 -13.98 -10.69
N LEU A 127 17.71 -14.53 -9.66
CA LEU A 127 19.12 -14.28 -9.38
C LEU A 127 20.04 -14.58 -10.58
N ASN A 128 19.87 -15.73 -11.23
CA ASN A 128 20.70 -16.10 -12.37
C ASN A 128 20.36 -15.29 -13.63
N PRO A 129 19.08 -15.20 -14.07
CA PRO A 129 18.71 -14.34 -15.20
C PRO A 129 19.17 -12.88 -15.03
N MET A 130 19.07 -12.32 -13.81
CA MET A 130 19.52 -10.95 -13.54
C MET A 130 21.04 -10.75 -13.73
N ARG A 131 21.85 -11.78 -13.48
CA ARG A 131 23.31 -11.74 -13.69
C ARG A 131 23.72 -11.85 -15.15
N GLU A 132 22.85 -12.42 -15.98
CA GLU A 132 23.06 -12.64 -17.41
C GLU A 132 22.61 -11.43 -18.26
N LEU A 133 21.95 -10.43 -17.64
CA LEU A 133 21.54 -9.21 -18.35
C LEU A 133 22.76 -8.36 -18.68
N GLU A 134 22.99 -8.13 -19.97
CA GLU A 134 24.04 -7.23 -20.47
C GLU A 134 23.62 -5.76 -20.38
N GLU A 135 22.34 -5.47 -20.57
CA GLU A 135 21.77 -4.12 -20.47
C GLU A 135 20.58 -4.09 -19.51
N ILE A 136 20.50 -3.04 -18.69
CA ILE A 136 19.38 -2.78 -17.78
C ILE A 136 18.57 -1.61 -18.31
N THR A 137 17.41 -1.90 -18.87
CA THR A 137 16.44 -0.86 -19.21
C THR A 137 15.66 -0.48 -17.95
N PRO A 138 15.69 0.80 -17.52
CA PRO A 138 14.90 1.23 -16.37
C PRO A 138 13.40 1.10 -16.66
N MET A 139 12.75 0.12 -16.04
CA MET A 139 11.31 -0.11 -16.14
C MET A 139 10.53 0.44 -14.94
N ALA A 140 11.25 1.04 -13.97
CA ALA A 140 10.63 1.55 -12.76
C ALA A 140 9.74 2.75 -13.04
N SER A 141 8.52 2.64 -12.60
CA SER A 141 7.50 3.67 -12.73
C SER A 141 7.10 4.28 -11.38
N ALA A 142 7.64 3.78 -10.28
CA ALA A 142 7.36 4.30 -8.96
C ALA A 142 8.14 5.59 -8.70
N GLY A 143 7.46 6.60 -8.15
CA GLY A 143 8.09 7.80 -7.60
C GLY A 143 8.56 7.61 -6.15
N ILE A 144 9.09 8.69 -5.56
CA ILE A 144 9.58 8.70 -4.17
C ILE A 144 8.50 8.22 -3.20
N LEU A 145 7.27 8.70 -3.33
CA LEU A 145 6.18 8.36 -2.42
C LEU A 145 5.84 6.87 -2.52
N GLY A 146 5.66 6.33 -3.73
CA GLY A 146 5.30 4.91 -3.90
C GLY A 146 6.37 3.96 -3.37
N LEU A 147 7.65 4.23 -3.65
CA LEU A 147 8.74 3.40 -3.14
C LEU A 147 8.92 3.52 -1.62
N GLY A 148 8.63 4.70 -1.06
CA GLY A 148 8.70 4.97 0.37
C GLY A 148 7.76 4.10 1.21
N TRP A 149 6.62 3.70 0.66
CA TRP A 149 5.59 2.90 1.36
C TRP A 149 6.06 1.50 1.80
N ALA A 150 7.16 1.02 1.26
CA ALA A 150 7.75 -0.24 1.71
C ALA A 150 8.30 -0.18 3.14
N SER A 151 8.62 1.01 3.64
CA SER A 151 9.17 1.26 4.97
C SER A 151 8.16 1.94 5.87
N CYS A 152 8.20 1.65 7.17
CA CYS A 152 7.40 2.38 8.17
C CYS A 152 7.65 3.88 8.07
N GLY A 153 6.58 4.65 8.08
CA GLY A 153 6.54 6.10 7.90
C GLY A 153 6.36 6.56 6.44
N GLY A 154 6.39 5.65 5.48
CA GLY A 154 6.27 6.01 4.07
C GLY A 154 4.87 6.43 3.66
N GLU A 155 3.84 5.76 4.17
CA GLU A 155 2.45 6.15 3.94
C GLU A 155 2.12 7.47 4.64
N SER A 156 2.54 7.62 5.90
CA SER A 156 2.37 8.85 6.67
C SER A 156 3.04 10.05 5.99
N ALA A 157 4.26 9.87 5.48
CA ALA A 157 4.96 10.91 4.73
C ALA A 157 4.25 11.30 3.42
N ALA A 158 3.63 10.33 2.74
CA ALA A 158 2.89 10.57 1.50
C ALA A 158 1.60 11.39 1.72
N ARG A 159 1.02 11.34 2.92
CA ARG A 159 -0.21 12.08 3.25
C ARG A 159 0.02 13.59 3.50
N LEU A 160 1.26 14.01 3.70
CA LEU A 160 1.65 15.41 3.98
C LEU A 160 0.89 16.04 5.16
N GLY A 161 0.33 15.21 6.05
CA GLY A 161 -0.42 15.64 7.23
C GLY A 161 0.48 15.79 8.45
N GLU A 162 0.28 16.83 9.24
CA GLU A 162 1.10 17.09 10.44
C GLU A 162 0.83 16.12 11.58
N ARG A 163 -0.43 15.62 11.72
CA ARG A 163 -0.86 14.73 12.81
C ARG A 163 -0.92 13.26 12.36
N CYS A 164 0.10 12.83 11.60
CA CYS A 164 0.25 11.44 11.16
C CYS A 164 1.34 10.75 11.99
N VAL A 165 1.06 9.56 12.49
CA VAL A 165 2.00 8.76 13.29
C VAL A 165 2.20 7.40 12.66
N ALA A 166 3.46 6.98 12.55
CA ALA A 166 3.82 5.65 12.06
C ALA A 166 4.39 4.80 13.21
N VAL A 167 3.83 3.61 13.41
CA VAL A 167 4.25 2.68 14.46
C VAL A 167 4.51 1.31 13.85
N ASP A 168 5.66 0.74 14.18
CA ASP A 168 6.09 -0.56 13.70
C ASP A 168 6.44 -1.54 14.84
N GLY A 169 6.32 -2.82 14.51
CA GLY A 169 6.48 -3.90 15.47
C GLY A 169 5.22 -4.16 16.29
N ILE A 170 4.78 -5.43 16.29
CA ILE A 170 3.48 -5.84 16.85
C ILE A 170 3.26 -5.41 18.29
N GLN A 171 4.30 -5.43 19.13
CA GLN A 171 4.20 -5.04 20.54
C GLN A 171 3.96 -3.53 20.70
N ASN A 172 4.62 -2.71 19.89
CA ASN A 172 4.42 -1.26 19.89
C ASN A 172 3.03 -0.92 19.37
N VAL A 173 2.57 -1.62 18.32
CA VAL A 173 1.23 -1.43 17.77
C VAL A 173 0.15 -1.80 18.78
N ILE A 174 0.32 -2.91 19.53
CA ILE A 174 -0.63 -3.29 20.57
C ILE A 174 -0.76 -2.17 21.62
N ARG A 175 0.37 -1.65 22.12
CA ARG A 175 0.37 -0.54 23.08
C ARG A 175 -0.30 0.71 22.52
N MET A 176 -0.05 1.03 21.24
CA MET A 176 -0.70 2.16 20.58
C MET A 176 -2.22 1.97 20.50
N LEU A 177 -2.69 0.78 20.15
CA LEU A 177 -4.12 0.47 20.10
C LEU A 177 -4.77 0.53 21.49
N GLU A 178 -4.07 0.12 22.54
CA GLU A 178 -4.49 0.27 23.93
C GLU A 178 -4.62 1.77 24.33
N GLU A 179 -3.67 2.63 23.93
CA GLU A 179 -3.74 4.08 24.18
C GLU A 179 -4.94 4.72 23.48
N ILE A 180 -5.29 4.27 22.26
CA ILE A 180 -6.47 4.76 21.53
C ILE A 180 -7.75 4.31 22.24
N GLU A 181 -7.86 3.02 22.58
CA GLU A 181 -9.06 2.44 23.22
C GLU A 181 -9.35 3.08 24.57
N ASP A 182 -8.30 3.46 25.30
CA ASP A 182 -8.39 4.13 26.59
C ASP A 182 -8.54 5.67 26.48
N GLY A 183 -8.55 6.22 25.27
CA GLY A 183 -8.70 7.65 25.03
C GLY A 183 -7.50 8.49 25.51
N ARG A 184 -6.32 7.89 25.63
CA ARG A 184 -5.10 8.57 26.09
C ARG A 184 -4.22 9.10 24.97
N LEU A 185 -4.48 8.70 23.72
CA LEU A 185 -3.72 9.19 22.60
C LEU A 185 -3.97 10.70 22.39
N PRO A 186 -2.91 11.52 22.26
CA PRO A 186 -3.06 12.91 21.81
C PRO A 186 -3.73 12.97 20.43
N GLU A 187 -4.22 14.14 20.06
CA GLU A 187 -4.89 14.34 18.77
C GLU A 187 -4.01 13.88 17.60
N ALA A 188 -4.48 12.84 16.91
CA ALA A 188 -3.90 12.32 15.70
C ALA A 188 -4.98 12.15 14.64
N ASP A 189 -4.65 12.40 13.38
CA ASP A 189 -5.58 12.22 12.27
C ASP A 189 -5.41 10.82 11.63
N PHE A 190 -4.18 10.35 11.56
CA PHE A 190 -3.88 9.11 10.86
C PHE A 190 -2.77 8.30 11.53
N LEU A 191 -2.97 6.98 11.55
CA LEU A 191 -2.02 6.02 12.09
C LEU A 191 -1.63 5.00 11.02
N GLU A 192 -0.35 5.01 10.66
CA GLU A 192 0.27 3.94 9.88
C GLU A 192 0.77 2.86 10.85
N LEU A 193 0.07 1.73 10.93
CA LEU A 193 0.41 0.65 11.84
C LEU A 193 0.95 -0.56 11.08
N SER A 194 2.16 -0.99 11.41
CA SER A 194 2.83 -2.13 10.78
C SER A 194 3.21 -3.21 11.79
N ALA A 195 2.79 -4.45 11.57
CA ALA A 195 3.12 -5.57 12.47
C ALA A 195 4.63 -5.91 12.47
N CYS A 196 5.31 -5.70 11.34
CA CYS A 196 6.72 -6.00 11.18
C CYS A 196 7.60 -4.81 11.53
N THR A 197 8.78 -5.04 12.14
CA THR A 197 9.78 -4.00 12.40
C THR A 197 10.27 -3.39 11.08
N GLN A 198 10.32 -2.09 11.01
CA GLN A 198 10.62 -1.26 9.82
C GLN A 198 9.55 -1.31 8.70
N GLY A 199 8.34 -1.82 8.97
CA GLY A 199 7.27 -1.92 7.99
C GLY A 199 7.41 -3.16 7.08
N CYS A 200 6.94 -3.07 5.84
CA CYS A 200 6.91 -4.20 4.92
C CYS A 200 8.30 -4.75 4.55
N VAL A 201 9.35 -3.93 4.61
CA VAL A 201 10.74 -4.39 4.42
C VAL A 201 11.19 -5.39 5.48
N GLY A 202 10.53 -5.43 6.65
CA GLY A 202 10.75 -6.41 7.71
C GLY A 202 9.87 -7.66 7.61
N GLY A 203 9.12 -7.83 6.53
CA GLY A 203 8.25 -8.98 6.33
C GLY A 203 9.00 -10.31 6.24
N CYS A 204 8.36 -11.39 6.70
CA CYS A 204 8.98 -12.72 6.81
C CYS A 204 9.35 -13.40 5.48
N PHE A 205 8.92 -12.85 4.35
CA PHE A 205 9.26 -13.33 3.01
C PHE A 205 10.32 -12.48 2.30
N ASN A 206 10.87 -11.48 2.98
CA ASN A 206 12.02 -10.74 2.48
C ASN A 206 13.32 -11.53 2.67
N VAL A 207 14.32 -11.19 1.86
CA VAL A 207 15.60 -11.91 1.82
C VAL A 207 16.75 -11.13 2.47
N GLU A 208 16.49 -9.91 2.91
CA GLU A 208 17.50 -9.02 3.49
C GLU A 208 17.10 -8.52 4.87
N ASN A 209 18.10 -8.11 5.64
CA ASN A 209 17.89 -7.44 6.92
C ASN A 209 17.07 -6.14 6.70
N PRO A 210 15.98 -5.89 7.48
CA PRO A 210 15.08 -4.76 7.25
C PRO A 210 15.76 -3.38 7.35
N TYR A 211 16.77 -3.23 8.18
CA TYR A 211 17.51 -1.97 8.29
C TYR A 211 18.42 -1.73 7.09
N ALA A 212 19.07 -2.78 6.58
CA ALA A 212 19.86 -2.72 5.35
C ALA A 212 18.96 -2.42 4.13
N ALA A 213 17.81 -3.10 4.02
CA ALA A 213 16.81 -2.84 2.99
C ALA A 213 16.33 -1.39 3.02
N LYS A 214 15.98 -0.86 4.20
CA LYS A 214 15.58 0.54 4.37
C LYS A 214 16.67 1.52 3.93
N LEU A 215 17.94 1.22 4.24
CA LEU A 215 19.07 2.06 3.81
C LEU A 215 19.23 2.05 2.28
N ARG A 216 19.10 0.88 1.63
CA ARG A 216 19.13 0.76 0.17
C ARG A 216 17.98 1.54 -0.49
N ILE A 217 16.75 1.40 0.03
CA ILE A 217 15.58 2.17 -0.44
C ILE A 217 15.85 3.66 -0.34
N LYS A 218 16.37 4.15 0.79
CA LYS A 218 16.75 5.57 0.95
C LYS A 218 17.79 6.00 -0.09
N GLY A 219 18.71 5.13 -0.49
CA GLY A 219 19.65 5.39 -1.58
C GLY A 219 18.95 5.54 -2.93
N LEU A 220 18.02 4.65 -3.24
CA LEU A 220 17.23 4.68 -4.47
C LEU A 220 16.34 5.92 -4.56
N LEU A 221 15.71 6.33 -3.45
CA LEU A 221 14.85 7.51 -3.39
C LEU A 221 15.56 8.79 -3.84
N LYS A 222 16.89 8.92 -3.62
CA LYS A 222 17.65 10.11 -4.01
C LYS A 222 17.71 10.35 -5.53
N GLY A 223 17.55 9.29 -6.33
CA GLY A 223 17.58 9.35 -7.80
C GLY A 223 16.21 9.44 -8.44
N LEU A 224 15.12 9.38 -7.66
CA LEU A 224 13.76 9.36 -8.20
C LEU A 224 13.12 10.75 -8.16
N PRO A 225 12.36 11.12 -9.20
CA PRO A 225 11.64 12.39 -9.22
C PRO A 225 10.47 12.36 -8.21
N VAL A 226 10.23 13.49 -7.56
CA VAL A 226 9.11 13.68 -6.63
C VAL A 226 7.77 13.59 -7.36
N SER A 227 7.72 14.03 -8.63
CA SER A 227 6.52 14.13 -9.47
C SER A 227 6.04 12.82 -10.09
N ARG A 228 6.82 11.74 -10.05
CA ARG A 228 6.42 10.45 -10.65
C ARG A 228 5.68 9.55 -9.68
N ASN A 229 4.55 10.00 -9.17
CA ASN A 229 3.56 9.09 -8.61
C ASN A 229 2.49 8.87 -9.65
N ARG A 230 2.47 7.67 -10.19
CA ARG A 230 1.70 7.34 -11.37
C ARG A 230 0.35 6.75 -11.04
N PHE A 231 -0.68 7.56 -11.22
CA PHE A 231 -2.00 7.05 -11.54
C PHE A 231 -2.54 7.91 -12.68
N LEU A 232 -2.58 7.37 -13.89
CA LEU A 232 -3.37 7.97 -14.96
C LEU A 232 -4.78 7.40 -14.86
N PHE A 233 -5.67 8.14 -14.23
CA PHE A 233 -7.09 7.87 -14.29
C PHE A 233 -7.76 8.81 -15.29
N HIS A 234 -8.33 8.22 -16.33
CA HIS A 234 -9.36 8.85 -17.14
C HIS A 234 -10.73 8.43 -16.58
N GLY A 235 -11.11 8.93 -15.41
CA GLY A 235 -12.38 8.60 -14.77
C GLY A 235 -12.44 9.10 -13.33
N GLU A 236 -13.65 9.23 -12.78
CA GLU A 236 -13.81 9.60 -11.37
C GLU A 236 -13.39 8.43 -10.46
N ALA A 237 -12.74 8.73 -9.34
CA ALA A 237 -12.33 7.74 -8.33
C ALA A 237 -13.51 6.86 -7.82
N ARG A 238 -14.74 7.35 -8.00
CA ARG A 238 -16.00 6.64 -7.71
C ARG A 238 -16.20 5.37 -8.53
N ASP A 239 -15.65 5.32 -9.73
CA ASP A 239 -15.85 4.18 -10.65
C ASP A 239 -14.92 3.00 -10.36
N ILE A 240 -13.97 3.19 -9.43
CA ILE A 240 -13.00 2.15 -9.05
C ILE A 240 -13.57 1.17 -8.03
N VAL A 241 -14.49 1.63 -7.20
CA VAL A 241 -14.96 0.92 -5.98
C VAL A 241 -16.37 0.35 -6.13
N ARG A 242 -16.99 0.49 -7.30
CA ARG A 242 -18.30 -0.08 -7.63
C ARG A 242 -18.22 -1.44 -8.28
#